data_5cbccc116eef51ef2be014e3f5849689
#
_entry.id   5cbccc116eef51ef2be014e3f5849689
#
_cell.length_a   1.000
_cell.length_b   1.000
_cell.length_c   1.000
_cell.angle_alpha   90.00
_cell.angle_beta   90.00
_cell.angle_gamma   90.00
#
_symmetry.space_group_name_H-M   'P 1'
#
loop_
_entity.id
_entity.type
_entity.pdbx_description
1 polymer ?
#
loop_
_entity_poly.entity_id
_entity_poly.type
_entity_poly.pdbx_seq_one_letter_code
_entity_poly.pdbx_strand_id
1 'polypeptide(L)'
;MKTLVRKMDNLGLLRVVLIYYAVIYIALALVIPVTIVILDPTLFLNPTILCIVIGIALFFGLIGYFTFIRPYFVYKKLPNVLAETDGEFVYFHGKKEAKISLNDLSYCYMDVDVPHIFHPGFLREFIIHKFSSNYGTIVLNVPSYGTVKMQFVANAEEVGKELLNYINENSEDL
;
A
#
# COMPACT_ATOMS: atom_id res chain seq x y z
N MET A 1 -0.07 9.25 26.55
CA MET A 1 0.66 9.14 25.26
C MET A 1 -0.01 10.03 24.22
N LYS A 2 0.75 10.80 23.47
CA LYS A 2 0.26 11.65 22.38
C LYS A 2 0.41 10.87 21.07
N THR A 3 -0.66 10.76 20.29
CA THR A 3 -0.62 10.13 18.97
C THR A 3 0.09 11.05 17.97
N LEU A 4 1.12 10.55 17.29
CA LEU A 4 1.87 11.27 16.27
C LEU A 4 1.40 10.90 14.86
N VAL A 5 1.23 9.60 14.61
CA VAL A 5 0.84 9.10 13.28
C VAL A 5 -0.29 8.09 13.39
N ARG A 6 -1.31 8.28 12.56
CA ARG A 6 -2.43 7.33 12.44
C ARG A 6 -2.46 6.69 11.06
N LYS A 7 -2.92 5.46 11.04
CA LYS A 7 -3.29 4.80 9.80
C LYS A 7 -4.49 5.51 9.18
N MET A 8 -4.54 5.58 7.86
CA MET A 8 -5.72 6.09 7.15
C MET A 8 -6.99 5.32 7.55
N ASP A 9 -8.09 6.02 7.80
CA ASP A 9 -9.32 5.41 8.30
C ASP A 9 -10.06 4.62 7.21
N ASN A 10 -9.87 4.97 5.94
CA ASN A 10 -10.68 4.40 4.86
C ASN A 10 -9.84 4.02 3.63
N LEU A 11 -9.85 2.74 3.32
CA LEU A 11 -9.34 2.20 2.05
C LEU A 11 -10.36 2.27 0.91
N GLY A 12 -11.28 3.24 0.92
CA GLY A 12 -12.35 3.34 -0.07
C GLY A 12 -11.85 3.22 -1.50
N LEU A 13 -10.73 3.90 -1.81
CA LEU A 13 -10.07 3.80 -3.11
C LEU A 13 -9.59 2.38 -3.43
N LEU A 14 -8.87 1.74 -2.50
CA LEU A 14 -8.36 0.39 -2.73
C LEU A 14 -9.49 -0.63 -2.91
N ARG A 15 -10.61 -0.47 -2.20
CA ARG A 15 -11.81 -1.30 -2.41
C ARG A 15 -12.39 -1.12 -3.81
N VAL A 16 -12.52 0.13 -4.27
CA VAL A 16 -13.03 0.41 -5.62
C VAL A 16 -12.11 -0.20 -6.67
N VAL A 17 -10.80 0.00 -6.55
CA VAL A 17 -9.81 -0.58 -7.48
C VAL A 17 -9.83 -2.11 -7.44
N LEU A 18 -9.99 -2.73 -6.26
CA LEU A 18 -10.16 -4.17 -6.12
C LEU A 18 -11.40 -4.69 -6.85
N ILE A 19 -12.53 -3.99 -6.72
CA ILE A 19 -13.78 -4.37 -7.40
C ILE A 19 -13.60 -4.25 -8.91
N TYR A 20 -13.05 -3.14 -9.41
CA TYR A 20 -12.78 -2.96 -10.84
C TYR A 20 -11.83 -4.03 -11.38
N TYR A 21 -10.76 -4.31 -10.66
CA TYR A 21 -9.82 -5.36 -11.05
C TYR A 21 -10.49 -6.73 -11.09
N ALA A 22 -11.29 -7.06 -10.07
CA ALA A 22 -12.04 -8.32 -10.05
C ALA A 22 -13.01 -8.43 -11.22
N VAL A 23 -13.74 -7.36 -11.55
CA VAL A 23 -14.67 -7.33 -12.69
C VAL A 23 -13.93 -7.52 -14.00
N ILE A 24 -12.82 -6.79 -14.22
CA ILE A 24 -11.99 -6.92 -15.42
C ILE A 24 -11.40 -8.33 -15.53
N TYR A 25 -10.87 -8.87 -14.43
CA TYR A 25 -10.29 -10.20 -14.39
C TYR A 25 -11.33 -11.28 -14.72
N ILE A 26 -12.53 -11.20 -14.11
CA ILE A 26 -13.64 -12.14 -14.39
C ILE A 26 -14.08 -12.00 -15.85
N ALA A 27 -14.22 -10.77 -16.36
CA ALA A 27 -14.58 -10.54 -17.75
C ALA A 27 -13.56 -11.17 -18.72
N LEU A 28 -12.26 -10.95 -18.51
CA LEU A 28 -11.23 -11.56 -19.33
C LEU A 28 -11.18 -13.08 -19.19
N ALA A 29 -11.34 -13.59 -17.98
CA ALA A 29 -11.37 -15.02 -17.71
C ALA A 29 -12.58 -15.75 -18.36
N LEU A 30 -13.69 -15.04 -18.59
CA LEU A 30 -14.86 -15.58 -19.27
C LEU A 30 -14.82 -15.33 -20.78
N VAL A 31 -14.45 -14.12 -21.21
CA VAL A 31 -14.47 -13.75 -22.65
C VAL A 31 -13.52 -14.61 -23.45
N ILE A 32 -12.30 -14.86 -22.98
CA ILE A 32 -11.32 -15.66 -23.71
C ILE A 32 -11.82 -17.09 -23.94
N PRO A 33 -12.20 -17.88 -22.91
CA PRO A 33 -12.74 -19.22 -23.11
C PRO A 33 -14.01 -19.25 -23.96
N VAL A 34 -14.95 -18.32 -23.72
CA VAL A 34 -16.20 -18.26 -24.49
C VAL A 34 -15.93 -17.97 -25.96
N THR A 35 -15.02 -17.07 -26.28
CA THR A 35 -14.63 -16.77 -27.66
C THR A 35 -14.00 -17.99 -28.33
N ILE A 36 -13.14 -18.73 -27.64
CA ILE A 36 -12.54 -19.97 -28.16
C ILE A 36 -13.62 -21.01 -28.44
N VAL A 37 -14.58 -21.20 -27.52
CA VAL A 37 -15.69 -22.17 -27.69
C VAL A 37 -16.56 -21.82 -28.90
N ILE A 38 -16.82 -20.52 -29.13
CA ILE A 38 -17.65 -20.05 -30.25
C ILE A 38 -16.91 -20.24 -31.57
N LEU A 39 -15.60 -19.96 -31.63
CA LEU A 39 -14.82 -20.04 -32.86
C LEU A 39 -14.51 -21.48 -33.24
N ASP A 40 -13.99 -22.27 -32.33
CA ASP A 40 -13.68 -23.68 -32.53
C ASP A 40 -13.54 -24.42 -31.19
N PRO A 41 -14.54 -25.21 -30.78
CA PRO A 41 -14.48 -25.97 -29.54
C PRO A 41 -13.34 -26.98 -29.47
N THR A 42 -12.80 -27.42 -30.62
CA THR A 42 -11.72 -28.40 -30.67
C THR A 42 -10.39 -27.81 -30.21
N LEU A 43 -10.26 -26.49 -30.21
CA LEU A 43 -9.06 -25.79 -29.70
C LEU A 43 -8.80 -26.07 -28.22
N PHE A 44 -9.82 -26.35 -27.42
CA PHE A 44 -9.64 -26.75 -26.02
C PHE A 44 -9.00 -28.13 -25.87
N LEU A 45 -9.08 -28.98 -26.89
CA LEU A 45 -8.41 -30.28 -26.89
C LEU A 45 -6.90 -30.14 -27.18
N ASN A 46 -6.47 -28.96 -27.65
CA ASN A 46 -5.07 -28.68 -27.89
C ASN A 46 -4.37 -28.29 -26.58
N PRO A 47 -3.45 -29.13 -26.05
CA PRO A 47 -2.79 -28.87 -24.77
C PRO A 47 -1.98 -27.58 -24.76
N THR A 48 -1.45 -27.14 -25.90
CA THR A 48 -0.69 -25.90 -26.01
C THR A 48 -1.57 -24.68 -25.77
N ILE A 49 -2.78 -24.65 -26.37
CA ILE A 49 -3.73 -23.57 -26.20
C ILE A 49 -4.23 -23.53 -24.75
N LEU A 50 -4.53 -24.68 -24.18
CA LEU A 50 -4.94 -24.79 -22.79
C LEU A 50 -3.85 -24.24 -21.82
N CYS A 51 -2.59 -24.61 -22.05
CA CYS A 51 -1.46 -24.09 -21.27
C CYS A 51 -1.32 -22.56 -21.38
N ILE A 52 -1.51 -21.99 -22.58
CA ILE A 52 -1.46 -20.53 -22.79
C ILE A 52 -2.57 -19.83 -22.00
N VAL A 53 -3.81 -20.33 -22.08
CA VAL A 53 -4.96 -19.74 -21.36
C VAL A 53 -4.74 -19.79 -19.86
N ILE A 54 -4.31 -20.93 -19.33
CA ILE A 54 -3.99 -21.08 -17.90
C ILE A 54 -2.83 -20.15 -17.50
N GLY A 55 -1.79 -20.07 -18.33
CA GLY A 55 -0.63 -19.18 -18.08
C GLY A 55 -1.04 -17.71 -17.98
N ILE A 56 -1.88 -17.24 -18.89
CA ILE A 56 -2.41 -15.87 -18.86
C ILE A 56 -3.25 -15.64 -17.59
N ALA A 57 -4.15 -16.57 -17.24
CA ALA A 57 -4.96 -16.47 -16.05
C ALA A 57 -4.11 -16.40 -14.76
N LEU A 58 -3.10 -17.27 -14.65
CA LEU A 58 -2.18 -17.25 -13.51
C LEU A 58 -1.37 -15.97 -13.44
N PHE A 59 -0.88 -15.45 -14.57
CA PHE A 59 -0.11 -14.21 -14.63
C PHE A 59 -0.92 -13.01 -14.12
N PHE A 60 -2.14 -12.82 -14.64
CA PHE A 60 -3.02 -11.75 -14.16
C PHE A 60 -3.48 -11.96 -12.71
N GLY A 61 -3.72 -13.21 -12.31
CA GLY A 61 -4.03 -13.55 -10.92
C GLY A 61 -2.92 -13.18 -9.95
N LEU A 62 -1.66 -13.45 -10.30
CA LEU A 62 -0.49 -13.08 -9.51
C LEU A 62 -0.34 -11.54 -9.40
N ILE A 63 -0.47 -10.82 -10.53
CA ILE A 63 -0.44 -9.36 -10.53
C ILE A 63 -1.52 -8.81 -9.59
N GLY A 64 -2.76 -9.28 -9.70
CA GLY A 64 -3.86 -8.84 -8.85
C GLY A 64 -3.64 -9.15 -7.37
N TYR A 65 -3.10 -10.32 -7.08
CA TYR A 65 -2.76 -10.69 -5.72
C TYR A 65 -1.73 -9.74 -5.09
N PHE A 66 -0.59 -9.52 -5.76
CA PHE A 66 0.48 -8.69 -5.20
C PHE A 66 0.13 -7.20 -5.17
N THR A 67 -0.62 -6.71 -6.17
CA THR A 67 -0.94 -5.28 -6.29
C THR A 67 -2.09 -4.86 -5.38
N PHE A 68 -3.09 -5.72 -5.18
CA PHE A 68 -4.33 -5.33 -4.50
C PHE A 68 -4.65 -6.17 -3.26
N ILE A 69 -4.60 -7.49 -3.36
CA ILE A 69 -5.06 -8.38 -2.29
C ILE A 69 -4.10 -8.33 -1.10
N ARG A 70 -2.81 -8.49 -1.35
CA ARG A 70 -1.77 -8.46 -0.31
C ARG A 70 -1.74 -7.13 0.45
N PRO A 71 -1.74 -5.93 -0.19
CA PRO A 71 -1.81 -4.65 0.51
C PRO A 71 -3.05 -4.50 1.39
N TYR A 72 -4.20 -4.99 0.93
CA TYR A 72 -5.43 -4.99 1.72
C TYR A 72 -5.30 -5.79 3.02
N PHE A 73 -4.73 -7.00 2.96
CA PHE A 73 -4.49 -7.80 4.16
C PHE A 73 -3.44 -7.18 5.09
N VAL A 74 -2.40 -6.56 4.54
CA VAL A 74 -1.39 -5.83 5.33
C VAL A 74 -2.07 -4.68 6.08
N TYR A 75 -2.85 -3.85 5.39
CA TYR A 75 -3.61 -2.77 6.01
C TYR A 75 -4.52 -3.25 7.15
N LYS A 76 -5.23 -4.35 6.93
CA LYS A 76 -6.18 -4.88 7.92
C LYS A 76 -5.49 -5.34 9.21
N LYS A 77 -4.23 -5.78 9.12
CA LYS A 77 -3.43 -6.23 10.25
C LYS A 77 -2.74 -5.11 11.01
N LEU A 78 -2.60 -3.92 10.40
CA LEU A 78 -1.95 -2.79 11.05
C LEU A 78 -2.87 -2.16 12.10
N PRO A 79 -2.32 -1.73 13.25
CA PRO A 79 -3.06 -0.98 14.26
C PRO A 79 -3.51 0.39 13.71
N ASN A 80 -4.47 1.02 14.39
CA ASN A 80 -4.96 2.35 13.98
C ASN A 80 -3.95 3.45 14.31
N VAL A 81 -3.19 3.30 15.40
CA VAL A 81 -2.10 4.19 15.77
C VAL A 81 -0.80 3.56 15.31
N LEU A 82 -0.04 4.27 14.50
CA LEU A 82 1.24 3.81 13.94
C LEU A 82 2.45 4.36 14.69
N ALA A 83 2.31 5.56 15.28
CA ALA A 83 3.32 6.12 16.14
C ALA A 83 2.68 6.96 17.25
N GLU A 84 3.18 6.83 18.48
CA GLU A 84 2.80 7.61 19.64
C GLU A 84 4.01 7.92 20.52
N THR A 85 3.90 8.93 21.36
CA THR A 85 4.99 9.35 22.25
C THR A 85 4.51 9.59 23.67
N ASP A 86 5.42 9.36 24.62
CA ASP A 86 5.28 9.75 26.02
C ASP A 86 6.08 11.02 26.37
N GLY A 87 6.77 11.63 25.40
CA GLY A 87 7.60 12.82 25.56
C GLY A 87 9.10 12.51 25.57
N GLU A 88 9.51 11.31 25.93
CA GLU A 88 10.91 10.87 25.97
C GLU A 88 11.20 9.84 24.85
N PHE A 89 10.22 8.96 24.62
CA PHE A 89 10.32 7.90 23.61
C PHE A 89 9.18 8.01 22.59
N VAL A 90 9.46 7.54 21.38
CA VAL A 90 8.45 7.29 20.34
C VAL A 90 8.27 5.78 20.19
N TYR A 91 7.02 5.35 20.30
CA TYR A 91 6.59 3.98 20.14
C TYR A 91 6.01 3.81 18.75
N PHE A 92 6.62 2.96 17.94
CA PHE A 92 6.15 2.64 16.59
C PHE A 92 5.42 1.31 16.59
N HIS A 93 4.19 1.33 16.13
CA HIS A 93 3.31 0.17 16.02
C HIS A 93 3.13 -0.22 14.55
N GLY A 94 3.98 -1.07 14.06
CA GLY A 94 3.97 -1.51 12.67
C GLY A 94 4.08 -3.02 12.55
N LYS A 95 4.70 -3.47 11.47
CA LYS A 95 5.05 -4.88 11.28
C LYS A 95 6.06 -5.37 12.33
N LYS A 96 6.88 -4.46 12.83
CA LYS A 96 7.76 -4.63 14.00
C LYS A 96 7.49 -3.46 14.94
N GLU A 97 7.29 -3.75 16.20
CA GLU A 97 7.23 -2.74 17.24
C GLU A 97 8.63 -2.20 17.55
N ALA A 98 8.74 -0.91 17.70
CA ALA A 98 9.97 -0.23 18.04
C ALA A 98 9.73 0.84 19.10
N LYS A 99 10.63 0.92 20.10
CA LYS A 99 10.70 2.00 21.06
C LYS A 99 12.04 2.70 20.85
N ILE A 100 12.01 3.98 20.47
CA ILE A 100 13.19 4.75 20.10
C ILE A 100 13.15 6.07 20.86
N SER A 101 14.27 6.50 21.44
CA SER A 101 14.36 7.79 22.13
C SER A 101 14.26 8.95 21.14
N LEU A 102 13.71 10.08 21.56
CA LEU A 102 13.66 11.29 20.73
C LEU A 102 15.06 11.75 20.32
N ASN A 103 16.06 11.62 21.19
CA ASN A 103 17.44 11.93 20.88
C ASN A 103 18.01 11.09 19.73
N ASP A 104 17.71 9.79 19.68
CA ASP A 104 18.14 8.94 18.57
C ASP A 104 17.42 9.28 17.28
N LEU A 105 16.16 9.74 17.37
CA LEU A 105 15.37 10.15 16.23
C LEU A 105 15.81 11.50 15.63
N SER A 106 16.46 12.38 16.38
CA SER A 106 16.97 13.66 15.87
C SER A 106 17.95 13.49 14.71
N TYR A 107 18.62 12.34 14.64
CA TYR A 107 19.56 12.00 13.56
C TYR A 107 18.93 11.13 12.48
N CYS A 108 17.60 10.96 12.46
CA CYS A 108 16.96 10.13 11.47
C CYS A 108 16.87 10.83 10.11
N TYR A 109 16.99 10.03 9.06
CA TYR A 109 16.62 10.43 7.71
C TYR A 109 15.20 9.92 7.40
N MET A 110 14.34 10.84 6.99
CA MET A 110 12.97 10.49 6.61
C MET A 110 12.82 10.49 5.09
N ASP A 111 12.17 9.47 4.58
CA ASP A 111 11.73 9.36 3.21
C ASP A 111 10.24 9.04 3.15
N VAL A 112 9.56 9.50 2.13
CA VAL A 112 8.13 9.24 1.92
C VAL A 112 7.94 8.55 0.59
N ASP A 113 7.58 7.28 0.66
CA ASP A 113 7.26 6.47 -0.50
C ASP A 113 5.75 6.54 -0.76
N VAL A 114 5.37 7.29 -1.80
CA VAL A 114 4.00 7.34 -2.29
C VAL A 114 3.85 6.28 -3.37
N PRO A 115 3.01 5.25 -3.18
CA PRO A 115 2.88 4.19 -4.15
C PRO A 115 2.38 4.76 -5.48
N HIS A 116 3.21 4.69 -6.50
CA HIS A 116 2.81 4.95 -7.87
C HIS A 116 1.94 3.79 -8.36
N ILE A 117 0.64 3.89 -8.11
CA ILE A 117 -0.29 2.92 -8.67
C ILE A 117 -0.27 3.14 -10.19
N PHE A 118 0.15 2.11 -10.92
CA PHE A 118 0.18 2.13 -12.38
C PHE A 118 -1.25 2.22 -12.91
N HIS A 119 -1.67 3.44 -13.30
CA HIS A 119 -2.97 3.68 -13.90
C HIS A 119 -2.81 4.11 -15.35
N PRO A 120 -3.56 3.54 -16.29
CA PRO A 120 -3.73 4.11 -17.61
C PRO A 120 -4.25 5.55 -17.47
N GLY A 121 -3.69 6.50 -18.24
CA GLY A 121 -3.79 7.94 -18.02
C GLY A 121 -5.18 8.49 -17.68
N PHE A 122 -6.25 8.06 -18.38
CA PHE A 122 -7.62 8.53 -18.13
C PHE A 122 -8.22 8.02 -16.80
N LEU A 123 -7.85 6.83 -16.34
CA LEU A 123 -8.27 6.29 -15.05
C LEU A 123 -7.54 6.98 -13.89
N ARG A 124 -6.31 7.45 -14.11
CA ARG A 124 -5.54 8.19 -13.13
C ARG A 124 -6.25 9.48 -12.72
N GLU A 125 -6.66 10.32 -13.68
CA GLU A 125 -7.36 11.57 -13.38
C GLU A 125 -8.71 11.32 -12.70
N PHE A 126 -9.49 10.38 -13.21
CA PHE A 126 -10.80 10.05 -12.63
C PHE A 126 -10.69 9.52 -11.20
N ILE A 127 -9.70 8.66 -10.92
CA ILE A 127 -9.50 8.06 -9.61
C ILE A 127 -8.88 9.07 -8.64
N ILE A 128 -7.89 9.85 -9.08
CA ILE A 128 -7.24 10.88 -8.24
C ILE A 128 -8.22 11.99 -7.88
N HIS A 129 -9.00 12.52 -8.84
CA HIS A 129 -9.96 13.59 -8.54
C HIS A 129 -11.12 13.15 -7.64
N LYS A 130 -11.58 11.92 -7.76
CA LYS A 130 -12.76 11.47 -7.02
C LYS A 130 -12.44 10.79 -5.69
N PHE A 131 -11.22 10.32 -5.50
CA PHE A 131 -10.79 9.52 -4.36
C PHE A 131 -9.41 9.92 -3.86
N SER A 132 -9.07 11.21 -3.89
CA SER A 132 -7.76 11.76 -3.51
C SER A 132 -7.39 11.46 -2.05
N SER A 133 -7.20 10.21 -1.74
CA SER A 133 -6.46 9.83 -0.55
C SER A 133 -5.02 9.60 -0.96
N ASN A 134 -4.22 10.65 -0.89
CA ASN A 134 -2.77 10.54 -0.93
C ASN A 134 -2.34 9.75 0.29
N TYR A 135 -2.27 8.42 0.14
CA TYR A 135 -1.65 7.59 1.16
C TYR A 135 -0.24 7.21 0.75
N GLY A 136 0.63 7.11 1.71
CA GLY A 136 2.01 6.73 1.48
C GLY A 136 2.56 5.91 2.62
N THR A 137 3.84 5.60 2.51
CA THR A 137 4.64 4.97 3.55
C THR A 137 5.68 5.97 4.01
N ILE A 138 5.68 6.29 5.30
CA ILE A 138 6.77 7.06 5.92
C ILE A 138 7.86 6.06 6.33
N VAL A 139 9.06 6.31 5.87
CA VAL A 139 10.24 5.50 6.15
C VAL A 139 11.22 6.34 6.96
N LEU A 140 11.48 5.93 8.20
CA LEU A 140 12.49 6.55 9.04
C LEU A 140 13.72 5.63 9.09
N ASN A 141 14.85 6.16 8.70
CA ASN A 141 16.15 5.48 8.83
C ASN A 141 16.87 6.06 10.03
N VAL A 142 16.88 5.32 11.11
CA VAL A 142 17.50 5.72 12.39
C VAL A 142 18.85 5.02 12.50
N PRO A 143 19.98 5.76 12.60
CA PRO A 143 21.33 5.16 12.59
C PRO A 143 21.55 4.12 13.69
N SER A 144 20.99 4.33 14.88
CA SER A 144 21.12 3.43 16.04
C SER A 144 20.22 2.21 15.99
N TYR A 145 19.11 2.25 15.21
CA TYR A 145 18.06 1.24 15.24
C TYR A 145 17.84 0.54 13.89
N GLY A 146 18.03 1.26 12.77
CA GLY A 146 17.73 0.80 11.42
C GLY A 146 16.45 1.44 10.86
N THR A 147 15.75 0.72 9.98
CA THR A 147 14.63 1.29 9.23
C THR A 147 13.28 0.96 9.88
N VAL A 148 12.51 1.99 10.20
CA VAL A 148 11.11 1.92 10.66
C VAL A 148 10.18 2.35 9.52
N LYS A 149 9.13 1.57 9.24
CA LYS A 149 8.18 1.82 8.15
C LYS A 149 6.76 1.94 8.69
N MET A 150 6.13 3.08 8.45
CA MET A 150 4.72 3.34 8.74
C MET A 150 3.95 3.36 7.43
N GLN A 151 3.20 2.31 7.17
CA GLN A 151 2.46 2.12 5.91
C GLN A 151 1.02 2.61 6.02
N PHE A 152 0.43 3.00 4.89
CA PHE A 152 -0.96 3.48 4.79
C PHE A 152 -1.26 4.72 5.62
N VAL A 153 -0.34 5.67 5.62
CA VAL A 153 -0.53 6.99 6.23
C VAL A 153 -1.23 7.91 5.23
N ALA A 154 -2.35 8.51 5.63
CA ALA A 154 -3.00 9.54 4.82
C ALA A 154 -2.13 10.80 4.82
N ASN A 155 -2.04 11.49 3.65
CA ASN A 155 -1.21 12.68 3.48
C ASN A 155 0.22 12.47 4.00
N ALA A 156 0.85 11.35 3.64
CA ALA A 156 2.12 10.91 4.21
C ALA A 156 3.23 11.96 4.16
N GLU A 157 3.26 12.82 3.13
CA GLU A 157 4.24 13.90 3.02
C GLU A 157 4.03 14.98 4.10
N GLU A 158 2.78 15.38 4.35
CA GLU A 158 2.43 16.39 5.34
C GLU A 158 2.64 15.84 6.75
N VAL A 159 2.07 14.66 7.03
CA VAL A 159 2.24 13.96 8.32
C VAL A 159 3.71 13.65 8.60
N GLY A 160 4.48 13.30 7.58
CA GLY A 160 5.92 13.09 7.70
C GLY A 160 6.66 14.36 8.13
N LYS A 161 6.35 15.50 7.49
CA LYS A 161 6.92 16.80 7.87
C LYS A 161 6.55 17.20 9.31
N GLU A 162 5.29 17.00 9.69
CA GLU A 162 4.84 17.27 11.07
C GLU A 162 5.55 16.37 12.08
N LEU A 163 5.74 15.10 11.76
CA LEU A 163 6.48 14.17 12.60
C LEU A 163 7.95 14.61 12.77
N LEU A 164 8.60 15.01 11.66
CA LEU A 164 9.99 15.45 11.70
C LEU A 164 10.13 16.75 12.50
N ASN A 165 9.23 17.70 12.32
CA ASN A 165 9.21 18.95 13.10
C ASN A 165 9.04 18.64 14.59
N TYR A 166 8.11 17.76 14.95
CA TYR A 166 7.92 17.34 16.33
C TYR A 166 9.17 16.71 16.93
N ILE A 167 9.86 15.86 16.19
CA ILE A 167 11.11 15.23 16.63
C ILE A 167 12.18 16.30 16.88
N ASN A 168 12.38 17.23 15.93
CA ASN A 168 13.39 18.27 16.04
C ASN A 168 13.13 19.24 17.21
N GLU A 169 11.89 19.71 17.39
CA GLU A 169 11.52 20.61 18.46
C GLU A 169 11.70 20.01 19.86
N ASN A 170 11.45 18.70 20.02
CA ASN A 170 11.48 18.05 21.33
C ASN A 170 12.78 17.28 21.60
N SER A 171 13.69 17.19 20.62
CA SER A 171 15.01 16.59 20.82
C SER A 171 16.06 17.59 21.33
N GLU A 172 15.83 18.90 21.13
CA GLU A 172 16.76 19.97 21.61
C GLU A 172 16.59 20.26 23.11
N ASP A 173 15.47 19.84 23.72
CA ASP A 173 15.14 20.09 25.12
C ASP A 173 15.57 18.94 26.07
N LEU A 174 16.23 17.89 25.57
CA LEU A 174 16.69 16.72 26.32
C LEU A 174 18.20 16.60 26.33
#